data_b0386621d29a553c3e794a383399d7d1
#
_entry.id   b0386621d29a553c3e794a383399d7d1
#
_cell.length_a   1.000
_cell.length_b   1.000
_cell.length_c   1.000
_cell.angle_alpha   90.00
_cell.angle_beta   90.00
_cell.angle_gamma   90.00
#
_symmetry.space_group_name_H-M   'P 1'
#
loop_
_entity.id
_entity.type
_entity.pdbx_description
1 polymer ?
#
loop_
_entity_poly.entity_id
_entity_poly.type
_entity_poly.pdbx_seq_one_letter_code
_entity_poly.pdbx_strand_id
1 'polypeptide(L)'
;MNKVLSLVFVQFLFFGLTVSAQTISPIIVECGKKCRGEFSIINNGLTPLAVTVEARSFSLDTLGHAINRSLDPGVDLRLEEGSARISPRGTHTFAYQLKCSAPPCSIALLSSMVVGHTAEGILVRIQLAHTVYACEKQKDCRKQVRAAAGVAVN
;
A
#
# COMPACT_ATOMS: atom_id res chain seq x y z
N MET A 1 21.10 -34.93 34.97
CA MET A 1 19.82 -34.24 34.90
C MET A 1 19.90 -32.88 34.20
N ASN A 2 21.01 -32.14 34.22
CA ASN A 2 21.08 -30.77 33.66
C ASN A 2 21.22 -30.67 32.11
N LYS A 3 21.68 -31.74 31.42
CA LYS A 3 21.83 -31.70 29.95
C LYS A 3 20.52 -31.88 29.17
N VAL A 4 19.57 -32.63 29.73
CA VAL A 4 18.26 -32.85 29.09
C VAL A 4 17.39 -31.59 29.20
N LEU A 5 17.47 -30.88 30.32
CA LEU A 5 16.71 -29.64 30.55
C LEU A 5 17.17 -28.52 29.61
N SER A 6 18.48 -28.46 29.29
CA SER A 6 19.06 -27.48 28.34
C SER A 6 18.62 -27.73 26.89
N LEU A 7 18.43 -28.99 26.49
CA LEU A 7 18.00 -29.33 25.12
C LEU A 7 16.53 -28.98 24.89
N VAL A 8 15.66 -29.14 25.90
CA VAL A 8 14.24 -28.80 25.81
C VAL A 8 14.03 -27.27 25.73
N PHE A 9 14.87 -26.49 26.42
CA PHE A 9 14.79 -25.03 26.40
C PHE A 9 15.21 -24.45 25.04
N VAL A 10 16.19 -25.06 24.34
CA VAL A 10 16.65 -24.64 23.00
C VAL A 10 15.58 -24.96 21.95
N GLN A 11 14.82 -26.05 22.09
CA GLN A 11 13.76 -26.39 21.15
C GLN A 11 12.55 -25.43 21.22
N PHE A 12 12.26 -24.83 22.38
CA PHE A 12 11.18 -23.84 22.53
C PHE A 12 11.50 -22.48 21.89
N LEU A 13 12.78 -22.15 21.74
CA LEU A 13 13.20 -20.89 21.08
C LEU A 13 13.04 -20.92 19.53
N PHE A 14 12.85 -22.08 18.93
CA PHE A 14 12.63 -22.24 17.49
C PHE A 14 11.17 -22.30 17.04
N PHE A 15 10.21 -22.26 17.96
CA PHE A 15 8.84 -21.96 17.61
C PHE A 15 8.71 -20.47 17.27
N GLY A 16 9.33 -20.09 16.15
CA GLY A 16 9.23 -18.75 15.59
C GLY A 16 7.75 -18.40 15.40
N LEU A 17 7.30 -17.37 16.08
CA LEU A 17 6.02 -16.71 15.83
C LEU A 17 6.00 -16.38 14.34
N THR A 18 5.20 -17.08 13.55
CA THR A 18 4.95 -16.75 12.16
C THR A 18 4.19 -15.44 12.13
N VAL A 19 4.92 -14.33 12.05
CA VAL A 19 4.33 -13.01 11.81
C VAL A 19 3.77 -13.02 10.40
N SER A 20 2.47 -13.04 10.30
CA SER A 20 1.74 -13.01 9.04
C SER A 20 1.55 -11.54 8.63
N ALA A 21 2.35 -11.05 7.69
CA ALA A 21 2.25 -9.69 7.15
C ALA A 21 1.46 -9.68 5.84
N GLN A 22 0.52 -8.74 5.70
CA GLN A 22 -0.15 -8.47 4.43
C GLN A 22 0.81 -7.76 3.48
N THR A 23 0.67 -8.05 2.18
CA THR A 23 1.55 -7.50 1.16
C THR A 23 0.75 -6.78 0.08
N ILE A 24 1.27 -5.67 -0.43
CA ILE A 24 0.76 -4.95 -1.60
C ILE A 24 1.82 -4.91 -2.69
N SER A 25 1.42 -5.12 -3.96
CA SER A 25 2.34 -5.10 -5.10
C SER A 25 1.61 -4.71 -6.39
N PRO A 26 2.21 -3.84 -7.24
CA PRO A 26 3.40 -3.02 -6.96
C PRO A 26 3.11 -1.93 -5.95
N ILE A 27 4.15 -1.41 -5.29
CA ILE A 27 4.01 -0.30 -4.33
C ILE A 27 3.95 1.04 -5.07
N ILE A 28 4.73 1.21 -6.13
CA ILE A 28 4.86 2.45 -6.90
C ILE A 28 4.73 2.16 -8.39
N VAL A 29 3.95 2.99 -9.08
CA VAL A 29 3.78 2.97 -10.53
C VAL A 29 3.97 4.39 -11.07
N GLU A 30 4.69 4.50 -12.18
CA GLU A 30 4.85 5.73 -12.95
C GLU A 30 4.15 5.57 -14.29
N CYS A 31 3.31 6.53 -14.66
CA CYS A 31 2.56 6.47 -15.92
C CYS A 31 2.41 7.85 -16.59
N GLY A 32 1.84 7.88 -17.78
CA GLY A 32 1.49 9.12 -18.48
C GLY A 32 0.21 9.73 -17.94
N LYS A 33 -0.24 10.84 -18.56
CA LYS A 33 -1.47 11.57 -18.22
C LYS A 33 -2.73 10.70 -18.09
N LYS A 34 -2.78 9.63 -18.86
CA LYS A 34 -3.84 8.62 -18.81
C LYS A 34 -3.19 7.27 -18.69
N CYS A 35 -3.60 6.51 -17.71
CA CYS A 35 -3.14 5.13 -17.56
C CYS A 35 -4.23 4.24 -16.97
N ARG A 36 -4.05 2.94 -17.21
CA ARG A 36 -4.73 1.88 -16.50
C ARG A 36 -3.67 1.13 -15.73
N GLY A 37 -3.99 0.74 -14.52
CA GLY A 37 -3.09 -0.01 -13.68
C GLY A 37 -3.85 -0.95 -12.77
N GLU A 38 -3.09 -1.77 -12.11
CA GLU A 38 -3.59 -2.71 -11.13
C GLU A 38 -2.59 -2.87 -9.98
N PHE A 39 -3.10 -3.27 -8.83
CA PHE A 39 -2.28 -3.69 -7.71
C PHE A 39 -2.95 -4.85 -6.99
N SER A 40 -2.15 -5.72 -6.42
CA SER A 40 -2.64 -6.91 -5.72
C SER A 40 -2.36 -6.80 -4.24
N ILE A 41 -3.31 -7.26 -3.43
CA ILE A 41 -3.16 -7.44 -2.00
C ILE A 41 -3.15 -8.93 -1.70
N ILE A 42 -2.12 -9.38 -0.98
CA ILE A 42 -1.95 -10.76 -0.56
C ILE A 42 -2.29 -10.85 0.93
N ASN A 43 -3.27 -11.67 1.25
CA ASN A 43 -3.60 -12.01 2.62
C ASN A 43 -2.74 -13.18 3.08
N ASN A 44 -1.62 -12.91 3.74
CA ASN A 44 -0.76 -13.94 4.30
C ASN A 44 -1.30 -14.54 5.61
N GLY A 45 -2.43 -14.02 6.10
CA GLY A 45 -3.10 -14.49 7.33
C GLY A 45 -3.87 -15.79 7.15
N LEU A 46 -4.36 -16.32 8.27
CA LEU A 46 -5.18 -17.53 8.35
C LEU A 46 -6.69 -17.23 8.42
N THR A 47 -7.07 -15.96 8.47
CA THR A 47 -8.46 -15.49 8.51
C THR A 47 -8.79 -14.66 7.27
N PRO A 48 -10.06 -14.64 6.82
CA PRO A 48 -10.47 -13.76 5.73
C PRO A 48 -10.23 -12.29 6.09
N LEU A 49 -9.79 -11.51 5.10
CA LEU A 49 -9.45 -10.10 5.23
C LEU A 49 -10.44 -9.25 4.45
N ALA A 50 -11.12 -8.31 5.10
CA ALA A 50 -11.92 -7.30 4.44
C ALA A 50 -11.03 -6.08 4.16
N VAL A 51 -10.98 -5.66 2.90
CA VAL A 51 -10.17 -4.54 2.42
C VAL A 51 -11.07 -3.47 1.84
N THR A 52 -10.80 -2.20 2.16
CA THR A 52 -11.43 -1.04 1.54
C THR A 52 -10.34 -0.16 0.94
N VAL A 53 -10.52 0.28 -0.31
CA VAL A 53 -9.56 1.12 -1.03
C VAL A 53 -10.10 2.53 -1.15
N GLU A 54 -9.30 3.52 -0.77
CA GLU A 54 -9.61 4.93 -0.90
C GLU A 54 -8.51 5.63 -1.73
N ALA A 55 -8.93 6.48 -2.68
CA ALA A 55 -8.02 7.27 -3.48
C ALA A 55 -7.82 8.66 -2.87
N ARG A 56 -6.57 9.08 -2.72
CA ARG A 56 -6.16 10.39 -2.20
C ARG A 56 -5.07 11.00 -3.08
N SER A 57 -5.10 12.31 -3.29
CA SER A 57 -3.91 13.04 -3.72
C SER A 57 -2.98 13.25 -2.54
N PHE A 58 -1.68 13.34 -2.79
CA PHE A 58 -0.71 13.64 -1.74
C PHE A 58 0.40 14.56 -2.24
N SER A 59 1.07 15.20 -1.30
CA SER A 59 2.34 15.90 -1.51
C SER A 59 3.34 15.44 -0.44
N LEU A 60 4.61 15.69 -0.68
CA LEU A 60 5.64 15.47 0.32
C LEU A 60 5.97 16.80 1.01
N ASP A 61 6.11 16.79 2.33
CA ASP A 61 6.65 17.93 3.06
C ASP A 61 8.19 18.02 2.91
N THR A 62 8.81 19.00 3.52
CA THR A 62 10.26 19.21 3.49
C THR A 62 11.06 18.09 4.17
N LEU A 63 10.41 17.26 4.99
CA LEU A 63 11.00 16.12 5.68
C LEU A 63 10.72 14.80 4.94
N GLY A 64 9.95 14.85 3.83
CA GLY A 64 9.58 13.68 3.03
C GLY A 64 8.34 12.93 3.54
N HIS A 65 7.57 13.49 4.48
CA HIS A 65 6.32 12.88 4.91
C HIS A 65 5.21 13.13 3.91
N ALA A 66 4.39 12.12 3.65
CA ALA A 66 3.24 12.25 2.77
C ALA A 66 2.08 12.96 3.47
N ILE A 67 1.61 14.06 2.88
CA ILE A 67 0.42 14.79 3.31
C ILE A 67 -0.72 14.44 2.36
N ASN A 68 -1.63 13.58 2.83
CA ASN A 68 -2.79 13.14 2.05
C ASN A 68 -3.92 14.18 2.10
N ARG A 69 -4.62 14.34 0.97
CA ARG A 69 -5.79 15.22 0.81
C ARG A 69 -6.81 14.60 -0.15
N SER A 70 -7.97 15.19 -0.27
CA SER A 70 -8.95 14.82 -1.31
C SER A 70 -8.30 14.86 -2.69
N LEU A 71 -8.84 14.12 -3.66
CA LEU A 71 -8.34 14.15 -5.02
C LEU A 71 -8.31 15.58 -5.55
N ASP A 72 -7.18 15.95 -6.15
CA ASP A 72 -6.98 17.29 -6.72
C ASP A 72 -7.94 17.53 -7.88
N PRO A 73 -8.36 18.79 -8.11
CA PRO A 73 -9.09 19.15 -9.32
C PRO A 73 -8.31 18.73 -10.57
N GLY A 74 -8.99 18.05 -11.49
CA GLY A 74 -8.35 17.53 -12.70
C GLY A 74 -7.75 16.12 -12.59
N VAL A 75 -7.85 15.49 -11.43
CA VAL A 75 -7.61 14.05 -11.24
C VAL A 75 -8.94 13.31 -11.33
N ASP A 76 -9.13 12.51 -12.39
CA ASP A 76 -10.25 11.56 -12.51
C ASP A 76 -9.67 10.16 -12.31
N LEU A 77 -10.00 9.56 -11.17
CA LEU A 77 -9.59 8.19 -10.83
C LEU A 77 -10.83 7.35 -10.58
N ARG A 78 -10.90 6.23 -11.29
CA ARG A 78 -11.97 5.24 -11.15
C ARG A 78 -11.38 3.91 -10.77
N LEU A 79 -11.81 3.40 -9.62
CA LEU A 79 -11.58 2.02 -9.21
C LEU A 79 -12.69 1.14 -9.81
N GLU A 80 -12.33 -0.04 -10.31
CA GLU A 80 -13.35 -1.03 -10.74
C GLU A 80 -14.09 -1.57 -9.51
N GLU A 81 -13.37 -1.77 -8.42
CA GLU A 81 -13.90 -2.18 -7.12
C GLU A 81 -13.28 -1.33 -6.01
N GLY A 82 -14.10 -0.83 -5.09
CA GLY A 82 -13.63 -0.06 -3.92
C GLY A 82 -13.41 -0.92 -2.66
N SER A 83 -13.83 -2.20 -2.68
CA SER A 83 -13.67 -3.11 -1.54
C SER A 83 -13.68 -4.56 -1.99
N ALA A 84 -12.99 -5.42 -1.24
CA ALA A 84 -12.99 -6.86 -1.47
C ALA A 84 -12.83 -7.64 -0.17
N ARG A 85 -13.24 -8.91 -0.19
CA ARG A 85 -12.95 -9.89 0.86
C ARG A 85 -11.96 -10.90 0.33
N ILE A 86 -10.78 -10.95 0.93
CA ILE A 86 -9.68 -11.81 0.51
C ILE A 86 -9.64 -13.05 1.42
N SER A 87 -9.74 -14.22 0.83
CA SER A 87 -9.65 -15.49 1.56
C SER A 87 -8.30 -15.65 2.26
N PRO A 88 -8.19 -16.47 3.31
CA PRO A 88 -6.90 -16.82 3.88
C PRO A 88 -5.91 -17.31 2.82
N ARG A 89 -4.68 -16.83 2.85
CA ARG A 89 -3.63 -17.14 1.87
C ARG A 89 -3.99 -16.78 0.42
N GLY A 90 -5.06 -16.01 0.23
CA GLY A 90 -5.53 -15.57 -1.09
C GLY A 90 -4.92 -14.25 -1.52
N THR A 91 -5.15 -13.94 -2.79
CA THR A 91 -4.77 -12.68 -3.43
C THR A 91 -5.98 -12.06 -4.10
N HIS A 92 -6.09 -10.74 -4.05
CA HIS A 92 -7.09 -10.00 -4.81
C HIS A 92 -6.42 -8.85 -5.54
N THR A 93 -6.81 -8.63 -6.80
CA THR A 93 -6.25 -7.57 -7.65
C THR A 93 -7.30 -6.49 -7.87
N PHE A 94 -6.93 -5.25 -7.53
CA PHE A 94 -7.73 -4.06 -7.77
C PHE A 94 -7.25 -3.36 -9.03
N ALA A 95 -8.14 -3.13 -9.96
CA ALA A 95 -7.87 -2.41 -11.19
C ALA A 95 -8.38 -0.96 -11.10
N TYR A 96 -7.66 -0.03 -11.74
CA TYR A 96 -8.03 1.38 -11.79
C TYR A 96 -7.74 2.01 -13.13
N GLN A 97 -8.44 3.10 -13.41
CA GLN A 97 -8.19 4.00 -14.53
C GLN A 97 -7.93 5.39 -13.97
N LEU A 98 -6.86 6.02 -14.44
CA LEU A 98 -6.44 7.34 -14.03
C LEU A 98 -6.33 8.29 -15.21
N LYS A 99 -6.84 9.50 -15.03
CA LYS A 99 -6.61 10.64 -15.92
C LYS A 99 -6.16 11.82 -15.06
N CYS A 100 -5.01 12.38 -15.40
CA CYS A 100 -4.43 13.58 -14.78
C CYS A 100 -4.42 14.71 -15.81
N SER A 101 -5.23 15.74 -15.62
CA SER A 101 -5.37 16.86 -16.55
C SER A 101 -4.22 17.86 -16.46
N ALA A 102 -3.61 18.00 -15.27
CA ALA A 102 -2.51 18.92 -14.99
C ALA A 102 -1.35 18.18 -14.28
N PRO A 103 -0.53 17.41 -15.02
CA PRO A 103 0.59 16.68 -14.43
C PRO A 103 1.69 17.62 -13.90
N PRO A 104 2.48 17.17 -12.90
CA PRO A 104 2.43 15.84 -12.30
C PRO A 104 1.32 15.68 -11.27
N CYS A 105 0.66 14.51 -11.25
CA CYS A 105 -0.28 14.14 -10.20
C CYS A 105 0.31 13.02 -9.34
N SER A 106 0.23 13.17 -8.03
CA SER A 106 0.66 12.16 -7.06
C SER A 106 -0.56 11.61 -6.32
N ILE A 107 -0.85 10.34 -6.53
CA ILE A 107 -2.04 9.68 -6.00
C ILE A 107 -1.64 8.47 -5.18
N ALA A 108 -2.25 8.33 -4.01
CA ALA A 108 -2.16 7.14 -3.16
C ALA A 108 -3.50 6.41 -3.16
N LEU A 109 -3.48 5.13 -3.49
CA LEU A 109 -4.58 4.21 -3.27
C LEU A 109 -4.34 3.52 -1.92
N LEU A 110 -5.06 3.99 -0.91
CA LEU A 110 -4.91 3.59 0.49
C LEU A 110 -5.84 2.41 0.78
N SER A 111 -5.24 1.24 0.93
CA SER A 111 -5.95 0.00 1.27
C SER A 111 -5.99 -0.18 2.78
N SER A 112 -7.16 0.03 3.38
CA SER A 112 -7.41 -0.12 4.82
C SER A 112 -8.01 -1.48 5.12
N MET A 113 -7.50 -2.15 6.16
CA MET A 113 -7.94 -3.48 6.58
C MET A 113 -7.81 -3.65 8.10
N VAL A 114 -8.67 -4.48 8.67
CA VAL A 114 -8.60 -4.87 10.09
C VAL A 114 -7.96 -6.25 10.17
N VAL A 115 -6.87 -6.37 10.90
CA VAL A 115 -6.03 -7.57 10.96
C VAL A 115 -5.95 -8.14 12.39
N GLY A 116 -6.99 -8.38 13.04
CA GLY A 116 -6.97 -9.07 14.32
C GLY A 116 -7.80 -8.38 15.39
N HIS A 117 -8.15 -9.20 16.34
CA HIS A 117 -8.75 -8.79 17.61
C HIS A 117 -7.85 -9.39 18.69
N THR A 118 -7.35 -8.56 19.60
CA THR A 118 -6.71 -9.09 20.80
C THR A 118 -7.81 -9.57 21.76
N ALA A 119 -7.45 -10.46 22.68
CA ALA A 119 -8.36 -10.92 23.74
C ALA A 119 -8.92 -9.74 24.58
N GLU A 120 -8.24 -8.59 24.57
CA GLU A 120 -8.59 -7.34 25.25
C GLU A 120 -9.46 -6.40 24.41
N GLY A 121 -9.89 -6.81 23.21
CA GLY A 121 -10.77 -6.04 22.32
C GLY A 121 -10.06 -4.97 21.49
N ILE A 122 -8.73 -4.99 21.38
CA ILE A 122 -7.97 -4.05 20.56
C ILE A 122 -8.12 -4.44 19.09
N LEU A 123 -8.62 -3.51 18.26
CA LEU A 123 -8.68 -3.62 16.81
C LEU A 123 -7.40 -3.07 16.21
N VAL A 124 -6.66 -3.89 15.47
CA VAL A 124 -5.50 -3.46 14.72
C VAL A 124 -5.93 -3.17 13.29
N ARG A 125 -5.85 -1.89 12.90
CA ARG A 125 -6.07 -1.44 11.52
C ARG A 125 -4.73 -1.22 10.86
N ILE A 126 -4.53 -1.85 9.69
CA ILE A 126 -3.38 -1.62 8.82
C ILE A 126 -3.85 -0.82 7.61
N GLN A 127 -3.00 0.08 7.13
CA GLN A 127 -3.19 0.78 5.88
C GLN A 127 -1.94 0.59 5.01
N LEU A 128 -2.14 0.08 3.80
CA LEU A 128 -1.11 -0.09 2.79
C LEU A 128 -1.36 0.88 1.64
N ALA A 129 -0.31 1.46 1.07
CA ALA A 129 -0.41 2.40 -0.02
C ALA A 129 0.16 1.82 -1.31
N HIS A 130 -0.62 1.90 -2.40
CA HIS A 130 -0.16 1.80 -3.77
C HIS A 130 -0.08 3.23 -4.33
N THR A 131 1.10 3.66 -4.74
CA THR A 131 1.37 5.03 -5.17
C THR A 131 1.45 5.13 -6.68
N VAL A 132 0.74 6.08 -7.26
CA VAL A 132 0.73 6.33 -8.70
C VAL A 132 1.20 7.75 -8.96
N TYR A 133 2.25 7.87 -9.76
CA TYR A 133 2.73 9.15 -10.29
C TYR A 133 2.33 9.26 -11.76
N ALA A 134 1.41 10.18 -12.06
CA ALA A 134 1.01 10.48 -13.43
C ALA A 134 1.71 11.75 -13.93
N CYS A 135 2.48 11.62 -15.00
CA CYS A 135 3.35 12.66 -15.53
C CYS A 135 3.04 13.00 -16.98
N GLU A 136 3.59 14.08 -17.48
CA GLU A 136 3.45 14.46 -18.91
C GLU A 136 3.93 13.33 -19.82
N LYS A 137 5.14 12.82 -19.53
CA LYS A 137 5.73 11.64 -20.17
C LYS A 137 6.27 10.71 -19.10
N GLN A 138 5.95 9.44 -19.21
CA GLN A 138 6.37 8.42 -18.21
C GLN A 138 7.89 8.41 -17.98
N LYS A 139 8.70 8.53 -19.02
CA LYS A 139 10.16 8.54 -18.93
C LYS A 139 10.75 9.69 -18.11
N ASP A 140 10.02 10.78 -17.97
CA ASP A 140 10.46 11.97 -17.24
C ASP A 140 9.84 12.07 -15.84
N CYS A 141 9.09 11.03 -15.42
CA CYS A 141 8.26 11.09 -14.24
C CYS A 141 9.06 11.35 -12.96
N ARG A 142 10.16 10.65 -12.75
CA ARG A 142 11.03 10.86 -11.58
C ARG A 142 11.53 12.30 -11.48
N LYS A 143 11.91 12.90 -12.62
CA LYS A 143 12.40 14.28 -12.66
C LYS A 143 11.28 15.26 -12.32
N GLN A 144 10.09 15.08 -12.89
CA GLN A 144 8.94 15.95 -12.65
C GLN A 144 8.44 15.87 -11.19
N VAL A 145 8.37 14.67 -10.62
CA VAL A 145 7.96 14.46 -9.22
C VAL A 145 8.96 15.10 -8.25
N ARG A 146 10.27 14.93 -8.47
CA ARG A 146 11.31 15.58 -7.65
C ARG A 146 11.24 17.10 -7.74
N ALA A 147 11.06 17.65 -8.94
CA ALA A 147 10.91 19.09 -9.13
C ALA A 147 9.67 19.63 -8.40
N ALA A 148 8.54 18.93 -8.47
CA ALA A 148 7.32 19.30 -7.77
C ALA A 148 7.44 19.20 -6.24
N ALA A 149 8.29 18.30 -5.74
CA ALA A 149 8.59 18.16 -4.31
C ALA A 149 9.66 19.14 -3.81
N GLY A 150 10.20 20.03 -4.67
CA GLY A 150 11.26 20.99 -4.30
C GLY A 150 12.63 20.34 -4.03
N VAL A 151 12.81 19.07 -4.43
CA VAL A 151 14.09 18.37 -4.27
C VAL A 151 15.00 18.73 -5.44
N ALA A 152 16.18 19.31 -5.12
CA ALA A 152 17.18 19.63 -6.14
C ALA A 152 17.56 18.39 -6.96
N VAL A 153 17.49 18.52 -8.28
CA VAL A 153 17.91 17.47 -9.20
C VAL A 153 19.36 17.76 -9.57
N ASN A 154 20.28 17.10 -8.89
CA ASN A 154 21.69 17.03 -9.33
C ASN A 154 21.87 15.98 -10.41
#